data_171b2790af09d7527f856c8fcc8b13cd
#
_entry.id   171b2790af09d7527f856c8fcc8b13cd
#
_cell.length_a   1.000
_cell.length_b   1.000
_cell.length_c   1.000
_cell.angle_alpha   90.00
_cell.angle_beta   90.00
_cell.angle_gamma   90.00
#
_symmetry.space_group_name_H-M   'P 1'
#
loop_
_entity.id
_entity.type
_entity.pdbx_description
1 polymer ?
#
loop_
_entity_poly.entity_id
_entity_poly.type
_entity_poly.pdbx_seq_one_letter_code
_entity_poly.pdbx_strand_id
1 'polypeptide(L)'
;MARKKKPLPILENITIEDIAAEGKSLARVNDMVVFVPFAVPGDVVDLQVRKKKHHYCEAEVIRFIKKSEKRTEPMCQHFGVCGGCKWQNLPYEEQLKAKQKQVHDQLTRIGKVELPEFRPIMGSVKTREYRNKLEFGCCNKRWLTREEVAAGTVYDNMNGIGFHITGAFDKILPIEKCWLMDDLHNRIRNSIREYAFNTGMTFFDLRQQHGLLRDIMISNSNTGEWMVLVQFHYDEEGDHERALGLMQHIADEFPEITSLLYVDNQKCNDTFGDLDLTVFKGNDHIFETMEGLRFKVGPKSFYQTNTDQAYHLYSVAREFAQLTGNEMVYDLYTGTGTIANFVARNARQVVGIEYVPEAIEDAKVNSDINGIGNTKFYAGDMKDILTDEFIAEHGQPDVIITDPPRAGMHPDVVDTILRAYPDRIVYVSCNPATQARDLQLMDEKYKVAAVQPVDMFPHTPHVENVVLLVKRNF
;
A
#
# COMPACT_ATOMS: atom_id res chain seq x y z
N MET A 1 -32.45 -29.91 9.52
CA MET A 1 -31.12 -30.56 9.65
C MET A 1 -30.19 -30.03 8.59
N ALA A 2 -29.17 -29.30 8.98
CA ALA A 2 -28.16 -28.80 8.02
C ALA A 2 -27.36 -30.01 7.51
N ARG A 3 -27.30 -30.20 6.17
CA ARG A 3 -26.46 -31.24 5.55
C ARG A 3 -25.00 -30.98 5.97
N LYS A 4 -24.39 -31.92 6.73
CA LYS A 4 -22.95 -31.90 7.00
C LYS A 4 -22.23 -31.89 5.66
N LYS A 5 -21.54 -30.76 5.33
CA LYS A 5 -20.69 -30.71 4.13
C LYS A 5 -19.62 -31.81 4.28
N LYS A 6 -19.46 -32.65 3.26
CA LYS A 6 -18.34 -33.62 3.22
C LYS A 6 -17.02 -32.82 3.34
N PRO A 7 -16.04 -33.29 4.13
CA PRO A 7 -14.75 -32.69 4.19
C PRO A 7 -14.11 -32.67 2.78
N LEU A 8 -13.45 -31.56 2.44
CA LEU A 8 -12.74 -31.46 1.18
C LEU A 8 -11.51 -32.37 1.21
N PRO A 9 -11.03 -32.89 0.05
CA PRO A 9 -9.98 -33.88 0.00
C PRO A 9 -8.63 -33.34 0.50
N ILE A 10 -7.79 -34.26 0.95
CA ILE A 10 -6.35 -34.05 1.12
C ILE A 10 -5.67 -34.45 -0.19
N LEU A 11 -4.72 -33.63 -0.66
CA LEU A 11 -3.85 -33.92 -1.79
C LEU A 11 -2.48 -34.23 -1.22
N GLU A 12 -1.98 -35.42 -1.50
CA GLU A 12 -0.72 -35.91 -0.90
C GLU A 12 0.42 -35.81 -1.88
N ASN A 13 1.63 -35.54 -1.35
CA ASN A 13 2.91 -35.55 -2.08
C ASN A 13 2.92 -34.61 -3.30
N ILE A 14 2.39 -33.39 -3.13
CA ILE A 14 2.27 -32.39 -4.19
C ILE A 14 3.52 -31.52 -4.24
N THR A 15 4.12 -31.43 -5.42
CA THR A 15 5.23 -30.50 -5.68
C THR A 15 4.68 -29.12 -6.02
N ILE A 16 5.19 -28.09 -5.34
CA ILE A 16 4.91 -26.70 -5.65
C ILE A 16 5.78 -26.28 -6.85
N GLU A 17 5.12 -25.79 -7.90
CA GLU A 17 5.76 -25.56 -9.18
C GLU A 17 6.22 -24.11 -9.39
N ASP A 18 5.38 -23.11 -9.01
CA ASP A 18 5.60 -21.72 -9.38
C ASP A 18 4.94 -20.77 -8.35
N ILE A 19 5.14 -19.47 -8.53
CA ILE A 19 4.51 -18.40 -7.78
C ILE A 19 3.44 -17.75 -8.64
N ALA A 20 2.24 -17.62 -8.10
CA ALA A 20 1.12 -16.92 -8.71
C ALA A 20 1.02 -15.47 -8.21
N ALA A 21 0.14 -14.69 -8.83
CA ALA A 21 -0.23 -13.38 -8.35
C ALA A 21 -0.78 -13.45 -6.89
N GLU A 22 -0.83 -12.31 -6.21
CA GLU A 22 -1.30 -12.17 -4.83
C GLU A 22 -0.47 -12.94 -3.78
N GLY A 23 0.74 -13.38 -4.13
CA GLY A 23 1.68 -13.99 -3.19
C GLY A 23 1.43 -15.45 -2.84
N LYS A 24 0.50 -16.12 -3.52
CA LYS A 24 0.30 -17.57 -3.39
C LYS A 24 1.23 -18.32 -4.31
N SER A 25 1.68 -19.49 -3.91
CA SER A 25 2.33 -20.44 -4.81
C SER A 25 1.29 -21.32 -5.47
N LEU A 26 1.67 -22.00 -6.55
CA LEU A 26 0.77 -22.89 -7.28
C LEU A 26 1.39 -24.27 -7.53
N ALA A 27 0.52 -25.24 -7.60
CA ALA A 27 0.76 -26.58 -8.12
C ALA A 27 -0.34 -26.95 -9.12
N ARG A 28 -0.11 -28.01 -9.92
CA ARG A 28 -1.14 -28.59 -10.79
C ARG A 28 -1.40 -30.03 -10.38
N VAL A 29 -2.68 -30.35 -10.21
CA VAL A 29 -3.13 -31.69 -9.86
C VAL A 29 -4.32 -32.05 -10.75
N ASN A 30 -4.17 -33.05 -11.63
CA ASN A 30 -5.21 -33.48 -12.56
C ASN A 30 -5.85 -32.31 -13.33
N ASP A 31 -5.04 -31.49 -13.99
CA ASP A 31 -5.41 -30.29 -14.75
C ASP A 31 -6.04 -29.15 -13.93
N MET A 32 -6.11 -29.30 -12.61
CA MET A 32 -6.61 -28.27 -11.71
C MET A 32 -5.45 -27.47 -11.10
N VAL A 33 -5.56 -26.15 -11.14
CA VAL A 33 -4.62 -25.25 -10.44
C VAL A 33 -4.94 -25.26 -8.95
N VAL A 34 -3.92 -25.45 -8.12
CA VAL A 34 -4.01 -25.44 -6.66
C VAL A 34 -3.19 -24.26 -6.14
N PHE A 35 -3.85 -23.27 -5.54
CA PHE A 35 -3.19 -22.12 -4.91
C PHE A 35 -2.88 -22.42 -3.45
N VAL A 36 -1.63 -22.21 -3.06
CA VAL A 36 -1.10 -22.57 -1.74
C VAL A 36 -0.37 -21.37 -1.13
N PRO A 37 -0.87 -20.76 -0.06
CA PRO A 37 -0.16 -19.69 0.63
C PRO A 37 1.08 -20.21 1.35
N PHE A 38 2.12 -19.38 1.48
CA PHE A 38 3.35 -19.64 2.24
C PHE A 38 4.16 -20.87 1.81
N ALA A 39 3.81 -21.49 0.69
CA ALA A 39 4.65 -22.49 0.04
C ALA A 39 5.70 -21.81 -0.86
N VAL A 40 6.76 -22.56 -1.19
CA VAL A 40 7.86 -22.08 -2.05
C VAL A 40 8.05 -23.10 -3.19
N PRO A 41 8.30 -22.66 -4.44
CA PRO A 41 8.59 -23.59 -5.54
C PRO A 41 9.69 -24.59 -5.18
N GLY A 42 9.42 -25.87 -5.42
CA GLY A 42 10.28 -26.99 -5.02
C GLY A 42 9.93 -27.62 -3.67
N ASP A 43 8.99 -27.05 -2.89
CA ASP A 43 8.42 -27.76 -1.75
C ASP A 43 7.63 -28.99 -2.23
N VAL A 44 7.71 -30.09 -1.50
CA VAL A 44 6.85 -31.26 -1.65
C VAL A 44 6.01 -31.37 -0.38
N VAL A 45 4.69 -31.31 -0.52
CA VAL A 45 3.77 -31.09 0.59
C VAL A 45 2.49 -31.92 0.50
N ASP A 46 1.86 -32.17 1.65
CA ASP A 46 0.48 -32.59 1.71
C ASP A 46 -0.40 -31.36 1.95
N LEU A 47 -1.50 -31.29 1.21
CA LEU A 47 -2.37 -30.12 1.14
C LEU A 47 -3.80 -30.47 1.57
N GLN A 48 -4.36 -29.71 2.51
CA GLN A 48 -5.80 -29.73 2.79
C GLN A 48 -6.50 -28.74 1.88
N VAL A 49 -7.36 -29.20 0.99
CA VAL A 49 -8.21 -28.31 0.18
C VAL A 49 -9.19 -27.57 1.10
N ARG A 50 -9.23 -26.24 0.98
CA ARG A 50 -10.12 -25.36 1.76
C ARG A 50 -11.29 -24.83 0.94
N LYS A 51 -11.06 -24.60 -0.36
CA LYS A 51 -12.07 -24.11 -1.29
C LYS A 51 -11.87 -24.77 -2.65
N LYS A 52 -12.95 -25.21 -3.28
CA LYS A 52 -12.91 -25.81 -4.61
C LYS A 52 -13.85 -25.04 -5.53
N LYS A 53 -13.33 -24.63 -6.69
CA LYS A 53 -14.04 -24.01 -7.81
C LYS A 53 -13.93 -24.92 -9.04
N HIS A 54 -14.53 -24.52 -10.15
CA HIS A 54 -14.54 -25.34 -11.38
C HIS A 54 -13.12 -25.55 -11.95
N HIS A 55 -12.30 -24.50 -11.98
CA HIS A 55 -10.96 -24.53 -12.62
C HIS A 55 -9.79 -24.46 -11.65
N TYR A 56 -10.02 -24.21 -10.35
CA TYR A 56 -8.98 -24.11 -9.34
C TYR A 56 -9.46 -24.51 -7.96
N CYS A 57 -8.51 -24.78 -7.08
CA CYS A 57 -8.78 -24.86 -5.65
C CYS A 57 -7.75 -24.05 -4.84
N GLU A 58 -8.13 -23.74 -3.61
CA GLU A 58 -7.26 -23.14 -2.62
C GLU A 58 -7.01 -24.17 -1.52
N ALA A 59 -5.75 -24.37 -1.16
CA ALA A 59 -5.36 -25.38 -0.19
C ALA A 59 -4.29 -24.83 0.77
N GLU A 60 -4.20 -25.44 1.94
CA GLU A 60 -3.19 -25.12 2.95
C GLU A 60 -2.26 -26.30 3.16
N VAL A 61 -0.98 -26.03 3.41
CA VAL A 61 0.01 -27.05 3.76
C VAL A 61 -0.34 -27.62 5.14
N ILE A 62 -0.50 -28.93 5.21
CA ILE A 62 -0.69 -29.66 6.48
C ILE A 62 0.55 -30.44 6.90
N ARG A 63 1.42 -30.77 5.93
CA ARG A 63 2.68 -31.47 6.19
C ARG A 63 3.70 -31.16 5.09
N PHE A 64 4.94 -30.92 5.46
CA PHE A 64 6.08 -30.86 4.54
C PHE A 64 6.69 -32.26 4.44
N ILE A 65 6.77 -32.81 3.23
CA ILE A 65 7.50 -34.03 2.91
C ILE A 65 8.97 -33.68 2.64
N LYS A 66 9.18 -32.63 1.82
CA LYS A 66 10.48 -32.06 1.52
C LYS A 66 10.37 -30.55 1.42
N LYS A 67 11.21 -29.82 2.14
CA LYS A 67 11.32 -28.37 1.98
C LYS A 67 12.22 -28.04 0.81
N SER A 68 11.87 -27.02 0.04
CA SER A 68 12.67 -26.48 -1.05
C SER A 68 14.02 -25.92 -0.52
N GLU A 69 15.09 -26.12 -1.27
CA GLU A 69 16.42 -25.52 -0.99
C GLU A 69 16.40 -23.99 -1.19
N LYS A 70 15.40 -23.45 -1.88
CA LYS A 70 15.20 -22.01 -2.06
C LYS A 70 14.58 -21.34 -0.83
N ARG A 71 14.19 -22.08 0.19
CA ARG A 71 13.59 -21.47 1.39
C ARG A 71 14.62 -20.69 2.21
N THR A 72 14.16 -19.55 2.74
CA THR A 72 14.84 -18.79 3.78
C THR A 72 14.04 -18.83 5.06
N GLU A 73 14.71 -18.70 6.22
CA GLU A 73 14.00 -18.56 7.48
C GLU A 73 13.42 -17.13 7.58
N PRO A 74 12.11 -16.99 7.86
CA PRO A 74 11.50 -15.70 8.06
C PRO A 74 12.11 -14.94 9.24
N MET A 75 12.41 -13.66 9.06
CA MET A 75 12.94 -12.81 10.13
C MET A 75 11.89 -12.44 11.20
N CYS A 76 10.61 -12.50 10.84
CA CYS A 76 9.49 -12.06 11.65
C CYS A 76 8.77 -13.25 12.29
N GLN A 77 8.68 -13.27 13.63
CA GLN A 77 7.95 -14.30 14.38
C GLN A 77 6.45 -14.35 14.04
N HIS A 78 5.87 -13.26 13.51
CA HIS A 78 4.46 -13.20 13.11
C HIS A 78 4.23 -13.60 11.65
N PHE A 79 5.27 -14.03 10.93
CA PHE A 79 5.13 -14.46 9.54
C PHE A 79 4.19 -15.67 9.43
N GLY A 80 3.31 -15.63 8.43
CA GLY A 80 2.30 -16.67 8.23
C GLY A 80 0.99 -16.43 8.99
N VAL A 81 0.96 -15.54 9.97
CA VAL A 81 -0.24 -15.19 10.75
C VAL A 81 -0.67 -13.75 10.51
N CYS A 82 0.24 -12.79 10.66
CA CYS A 82 -0.01 -11.33 10.52
C CYS A 82 -0.65 -10.95 9.17
N GLY A 83 -0.28 -11.62 8.08
CA GLY A 83 -0.85 -11.35 6.77
C GLY A 83 -0.21 -10.19 6.00
N GLY A 84 0.61 -9.33 6.59
CA GLY A 84 1.29 -8.23 5.94
C GLY A 84 2.37 -8.70 4.95
N CYS A 85 3.27 -9.56 5.42
CA CYS A 85 4.30 -10.19 4.58
C CYS A 85 3.84 -11.55 4.06
N LYS A 86 4.14 -11.84 2.79
CA LYS A 86 3.80 -13.12 2.15
C LYS A 86 5.02 -13.95 1.78
N TRP A 87 6.20 -13.34 1.66
CA TRP A 87 7.39 -13.94 1.04
C TRP A 87 8.67 -13.84 1.88
N GLN A 88 8.59 -13.71 3.21
CA GLN A 88 9.80 -13.73 4.04
C GLN A 88 10.52 -15.09 4.02
N ASN A 89 9.83 -16.13 3.59
CA ASN A 89 10.37 -17.48 3.39
C ASN A 89 10.98 -17.71 1.99
N LEU A 90 11.12 -16.64 1.20
CA LEU A 90 11.67 -16.67 -0.17
C LEU A 90 12.82 -15.65 -0.28
N PRO A 91 13.99 -16.01 -0.86
CA PRO A 91 15.09 -15.07 -1.10
C PRO A 91 14.63 -13.85 -1.90
N TYR A 92 15.23 -12.70 -1.64
CA TYR A 92 14.78 -11.45 -2.26
C TYR A 92 14.91 -11.47 -3.78
N GLU A 93 15.96 -12.06 -4.33
CA GLU A 93 16.13 -12.23 -5.78
C GLU A 93 14.98 -13.05 -6.42
N GLU A 94 14.49 -14.06 -5.71
CA GLU A 94 13.36 -14.87 -6.19
C GLU A 94 12.03 -14.09 -6.08
N GLN A 95 11.90 -13.22 -5.07
CA GLN A 95 10.75 -12.29 -4.99
C GLN A 95 10.74 -11.34 -6.18
N LEU A 96 11.90 -10.77 -6.57
CA LEU A 96 12.03 -9.88 -7.72
C LEU A 96 11.67 -10.60 -9.03
N LYS A 97 12.17 -11.82 -9.25
CA LYS A 97 11.82 -12.64 -10.42
C LYS A 97 10.32 -12.91 -10.50
N ALA A 98 9.69 -13.23 -9.35
CA ALA A 98 8.25 -13.48 -9.30
C ALA A 98 7.43 -12.22 -9.63
N LYS A 99 7.83 -11.04 -9.15
CA LYS A 99 7.20 -9.74 -9.45
C LYS A 99 7.36 -9.38 -10.93
N GLN A 100 8.56 -9.51 -11.47
CA GLN A 100 8.80 -9.24 -12.89
C GLN A 100 7.96 -10.17 -13.78
N LYS A 101 7.93 -11.46 -13.45
CA LYS A 101 7.09 -12.44 -14.15
C LYS A 101 5.61 -12.09 -14.05
N GLN A 102 5.14 -11.66 -12.88
CA GLN A 102 3.74 -11.23 -12.68
C GLN A 102 3.38 -10.07 -13.62
N VAL A 103 4.21 -9.03 -13.70
CA VAL A 103 4.00 -7.90 -14.62
C VAL A 103 3.95 -8.40 -16.06
N HIS A 104 4.94 -9.18 -16.49
CA HIS A 104 5.02 -9.72 -17.84
C HIS A 104 3.78 -10.55 -18.18
N ASP A 105 3.39 -11.49 -17.32
CA ASP A 105 2.24 -12.38 -17.55
C ASP A 105 0.92 -11.58 -17.65
N GLN A 106 0.74 -10.56 -16.80
CA GLN A 106 -0.47 -9.75 -16.82
C GLN A 106 -0.56 -8.85 -18.04
N LEU A 107 0.53 -8.14 -18.40
CA LEU A 107 0.55 -7.31 -19.59
C LEU A 107 0.36 -8.13 -20.87
N THR A 108 0.98 -9.29 -20.96
CA THR A 108 0.87 -10.17 -22.14
C THR A 108 -0.52 -10.80 -22.27
N ARG A 109 -1.04 -11.38 -21.17
CA ARG A 109 -2.26 -12.20 -21.24
C ARG A 109 -3.53 -11.38 -21.18
N ILE A 110 -3.53 -10.27 -20.45
CA ILE A 110 -4.69 -9.38 -20.29
C ILE A 110 -4.63 -8.25 -21.32
N GLY A 111 -3.50 -7.56 -21.42
CA GLY A 111 -3.31 -6.41 -22.31
C GLY A 111 -3.35 -6.80 -23.78
N LYS A 112 -2.73 -7.94 -24.12
CA LYS A 112 -2.67 -8.45 -25.51
C LYS A 112 -2.13 -7.41 -26.52
N VAL A 113 -1.33 -6.49 -26.03
CA VAL A 113 -0.69 -5.43 -26.80
C VAL A 113 0.74 -5.85 -27.17
N GLU A 114 1.32 -5.25 -28.19
CA GLU A 114 2.72 -5.42 -28.50
C GLU A 114 3.58 -4.81 -27.39
N LEU A 115 4.51 -5.61 -26.85
CA LEU A 115 5.35 -5.22 -25.74
C LEU A 115 6.82 -5.20 -26.16
N PRO A 116 7.59 -4.17 -25.77
CA PRO A 116 9.03 -4.16 -25.92
C PRO A 116 9.68 -5.14 -24.94
N GLU A 117 11.00 -5.32 -25.06
CA GLU A 117 11.78 -5.97 -24.00
C GLU A 117 11.64 -5.18 -22.70
N PHE A 118 11.31 -5.89 -21.62
CA PHE A 118 11.15 -5.27 -20.31
C PHE A 118 12.51 -4.95 -19.71
N ARG A 119 12.63 -3.79 -19.12
CA ARG A 119 13.78 -3.51 -18.25
C ARG A 119 13.75 -4.46 -17.05
N PRO A 120 14.93 -4.89 -16.54
CA PRO A 120 14.99 -5.66 -15.29
C PRO A 120 14.28 -4.94 -14.18
N ILE A 121 13.55 -5.67 -13.34
CA ILE A 121 12.84 -5.08 -12.20
C ILE A 121 13.82 -4.33 -11.30
N MET A 122 13.46 -3.11 -10.95
CA MET A 122 14.23 -2.29 -10.01
C MET A 122 13.91 -2.73 -8.58
N GLY A 123 14.87 -3.37 -7.92
CA GLY A 123 14.74 -3.82 -6.52
C GLY A 123 14.90 -2.68 -5.53
N SER A 124 14.37 -2.86 -4.33
CA SER A 124 14.56 -1.96 -3.21
C SER A 124 15.92 -2.20 -2.53
N VAL A 125 16.65 -1.14 -2.23
CA VAL A 125 17.95 -1.21 -1.54
C VAL A 125 17.75 -1.76 -0.12
N LYS A 126 16.70 -1.28 0.56
CA LYS A 126 16.32 -1.76 1.89
C LYS A 126 15.18 -2.77 1.77
N THR A 127 15.35 -3.95 2.34
CA THR A 127 14.29 -4.95 2.46
C THR A 127 13.66 -4.99 3.85
N ARG A 128 14.22 -4.22 4.79
CA ARG A 128 13.73 -3.98 6.16
C ARG A 128 13.74 -2.50 6.43
N GLU A 129 12.92 -2.05 7.37
CA GLU A 129 12.91 -0.66 7.84
C GLU A 129 12.75 0.36 6.70
N TYR A 130 12.01 -0.05 5.64
CA TYR A 130 11.80 0.78 4.48
C TYR A 130 10.49 1.59 4.54
N ARG A 131 9.53 1.15 5.40
CA ARG A 131 8.24 1.84 5.51
C ARG A 131 8.36 3.07 6.40
N ASN A 132 7.74 4.14 5.95
CA ASN A 132 7.62 5.38 6.70
C ASN A 132 6.26 5.55 7.39
N LYS A 133 5.32 4.60 7.26
CA LYS A 133 3.98 4.66 7.87
C LYS A 133 3.45 3.26 8.18
N LEU A 134 2.95 3.07 9.41
CA LEU A 134 2.19 1.89 9.84
C LEU A 134 0.98 2.32 10.67
N GLU A 135 -0.13 1.62 10.49
CA GLU A 135 -1.38 1.78 11.24
C GLU A 135 -1.67 0.49 12.02
N PHE A 136 -1.99 0.62 13.29
CA PHE A 136 -2.23 -0.49 14.20
C PHE A 136 -3.59 -0.34 14.86
N GLY A 137 -4.45 -1.33 14.68
CA GLY A 137 -5.69 -1.39 15.42
C GLY A 137 -5.48 -1.72 16.89
N CYS A 138 -6.35 -1.21 17.75
CA CYS A 138 -6.42 -1.53 19.17
C CYS A 138 -7.75 -2.22 19.44
N CYS A 139 -7.73 -3.45 19.94
CA CYS A 139 -8.95 -4.21 20.10
C CYS A 139 -8.93 -5.07 21.37
N ASN A 140 -10.13 -5.27 21.97
CA ASN A 140 -10.32 -6.14 23.12
C ASN A 140 -10.44 -7.64 22.78
N LYS A 141 -10.19 -8.02 21.52
CA LYS A 141 -10.28 -9.40 21.02
C LYS A 141 -8.97 -9.84 20.37
N ARG A 142 -8.04 -10.30 21.20
CA ARG A 142 -6.79 -10.89 20.76
C ARG A 142 -7.05 -12.11 19.87
N TRP A 143 -6.34 -12.21 18.74
CA TRP A 143 -6.25 -13.44 17.97
C TRP A 143 -5.35 -14.45 18.67
N LEU A 144 -5.82 -15.69 18.82
CA LEU A 144 -5.03 -16.83 19.29
C LEU A 144 -4.53 -17.61 18.08
N THR A 145 -3.22 -17.90 18.07
CA THR A 145 -2.63 -18.74 17.01
C THR A 145 -3.07 -20.19 17.17
N ARG A 146 -2.86 -21.01 16.15
CA ARG A 146 -3.19 -22.45 16.21
C ARG A 146 -2.43 -23.16 17.32
N GLU A 147 -1.18 -22.77 17.53
CA GLU A 147 -0.28 -23.28 18.58
C GLU A 147 -0.80 -22.93 19.97
N GLU A 148 -1.21 -21.67 20.19
CA GLU A 148 -1.80 -21.21 21.45
C GLU A 148 -3.11 -21.94 21.76
N VAL A 149 -3.99 -22.11 20.74
CA VAL A 149 -5.23 -22.88 20.89
C VAL A 149 -4.94 -24.33 21.20
N ALA A 150 -4.00 -24.96 20.51
CA ALA A 150 -3.62 -26.35 20.74
C ALA A 150 -2.99 -26.58 22.12
N ALA A 151 -2.22 -25.59 22.61
CA ALA A 151 -1.63 -25.58 23.95
C ALA A 151 -2.65 -25.29 25.06
N GLY A 152 -3.88 -24.86 24.73
CA GLY A 152 -4.88 -24.42 25.68
C GLY A 152 -4.48 -23.14 26.41
N THR A 153 -3.73 -22.26 25.76
CA THR A 153 -3.25 -21.00 26.32
C THR A 153 -4.43 -20.10 26.69
N VAL A 154 -4.46 -19.60 27.91
CA VAL A 154 -5.43 -18.65 28.42
C VAL A 154 -4.72 -17.35 28.75
N TYR A 155 -5.29 -16.24 28.30
CA TYR A 155 -4.82 -14.90 28.60
C TYR A 155 -5.81 -14.22 29.55
N ASP A 156 -5.32 -13.65 30.65
CA ASP A 156 -6.13 -12.84 31.57
C ASP A 156 -6.61 -11.55 30.91
N ASN A 157 -5.84 -11.03 29.94
CA ASN A 157 -6.16 -9.83 29.18
C ASN A 157 -6.17 -10.14 27.70
N MET A 158 -7.33 -9.96 27.05
CA MET A 158 -7.55 -10.19 25.62
C MET A 158 -7.36 -8.91 24.78
N ASN A 159 -6.92 -7.82 25.38
CA ASN A 159 -6.59 -6.60 24.66
C ASN A 159 -5.32 -6.77 23.82
N GLY A 160 -5.25 -6.07 22.67
CA GLY A 160 -4.08 -6.12 21.82
C GLY A 160 -3.96 -4.90 20.93
N ILE A 161 -2.71 -4.56 20.60
CA ILE A 161 -2.36 -3.58 19.57
C ILE A 161 -1.60 -4.32 18.48
N GLY A 162 -2.07 -4.20 17.24
CA GLY A 162 -1.47 -4.92 16.12
C GLY A 162 -2.28 -4.87 14.83
N PHE A 163 -2.29 -5.96 14.09
CA PHE A 163 -2.97 -6.01 12.81
C PHE A 163 -4.19 -6.93 12.83
N HIS A 164 -5.23 -6.52 12.10
CA HIS A 164 -6.41 -7.35 11.89
C HIS A 164 -6.07 -8.61 11.11
N ILE A 165 -6.67 -9.72 11.51
CA ILE A 165 -6.51 -11.00 10.82
C ILE A 165 -7.44 -11.05 9.60
N THR A 166 -6.91 -11.45 8.46
CA THR A 166 -7.69 -11.64 7.24
C THR A 166 -8.89 -12.58 7.47
N GLY A 167 -10.09 -12.08 7.25
CA GLY A 167 -11.34 -12.84 7.48
C GLY A 167 -11.87 -12.79 8.92
N ALA A 168 -11.19 -12.10 9.83
CA ALA A 168 -11.63 -11.89 11.22
C ALA A 168 -11.42 -10.41 11.60
N PHE A 169 -12.22 -9.52 10.99
CA PHE A 169 -12.08 -8.07 11.10
C PHE A 169 -12.14 -7.53 12.53
N ASP A 170 -12.80 -8.25 13.44
CA ASP A 170 -12.98 -7.90 14.85
C ASP A 170 -11.89 -8.49 15.75
N LYS A 171 -10.83 -9.05 15.20
CA LYS A 171 -9.73 -9.64 15.97
C LYS A 171 -8.39 -9.10 15.55
N ILE A 172 -7.52 -8.89 16.51
CA ILE A 172 -6.18 -8.38 16.32
C ILE A 172 -5.15 -9.40 16.75
N LEU A 173 -4.15 -9.62 15.89
CA LEU A 173 -2.90 -10.24 16.27
C LEU A 173 -2.01 -9.19 16.93
N PRO A 174 -1.74 -9.28 18.24
CA PRO A 174 -0.79 -8.38 18.87
C PRO A 174 0.60 -8.54 18.27
N ILE A 175 1.23 -7.41 17.92
CA ILE A 175 2.55 -7.40 17.29
C ILE A 175 3.61 -7.01 18.32
N GLU A 176 4.62 -7.86 18.50
CA GLU A 176 5.76 -7.55 19.36
C GLU A 176 6.83 -6.75 18.61
N LYS A 177 7.16 -7.19 17.39
CA LYS A 177 8.10 -6.51 16.52
C LYS A 177 7.67 -6.60 15.05
N CYS A 178 7.57 -5.45 14.39
CA CYS A 178 7.48 -5.34 12.94
C CYS A 178 8.84 -4.89 12.39
N TRP A 179 9.32 -5.56 11.35
CA TRP A 179 10.62 -5.31 10.74
C TRP A 179 10.56 -4.37 9.52
N LEU A 180 9.36 -3.89 9.19
CA LEU A 180 9.17 -3.11 7.96
C LEU A 180 9.42 -1.61 8.16
N MET A 181 9.44 -1.11 9.40
CA MET A 181 9.68 0.29 9.75
C MET A 181 10.78 0.35 10.82
N ASP A 182 11.43 1.49 10.98
CA ASP A 182 12.44 1.77 12.00
C ASP A 182 11.99 1.32 13.40
N ASP A 183 12.93 0.87 14.23
CA ASP A 183 12.60 0.22 15.51
C ASP A 183 11.91 1.15 16.52
N LEU A 184 12.02 2.45 16.37
CA LEU A 184 11.34 3.41 17.27
C LEU A 184 9.81 3.21 17.24
N HIS A 185 9.23 2.85 16.09
CA HIS A 185 7.78 2.56 16.05
C HIS A 185 7.38 1.37 16.94
N ASN A 186 8.25 0.34 17.07
CA ASN A 186 8.00 -0.78 17.97
C ASN A 186 8.01 -0.32 19.44
N ARG A 187 8.97 0.54 19.80
CA ARG A 187 9.08 1.12 21.14
C ARG A 187 7.84 1.95 21.47
N ILE A 188 7.43 2.87 20.61
CA ILE A 188 6.23 3.71 20.78
C ILE A 188 4.99 2.82 20.96
N ARG A 189 4.73 1.89 20.02
CA ARG A 189 3.55 1.01 20.11
C ARG A 189 3.54 0.15 21.38
N ASN A 190 4.69 -0.40 21.78
CA ASN A 190 4.77 -1.25 22.96
C ASN A 190 4.59 -0.43 24.24
N SER A 191 5.14 0.78 24.32
CA SER A 191 4.95 1.69 25.43
C SER A 191 3.47 2.09 25.58
N ILE A 192 2.79 2.43 24.48
CA ILE A 192 1.34 2.71 24.48
C ILE A 192 0.57 1.50 25.04
N ARG A 193 0.91 0.28 24.60
CA ARG A 193 0.27 -0.94 25.09
C ARG A 193 0.48 -1.13 26.61
N GLU A 194 1.71 -0.95 27.07
CA GLU A 194 2.06 -1.10 28.49
C GLU A 194 1.37 -0.06 29.36
N TYR A 195 1.36 1.19 28.93
CA TYR A 195 0.63 2.25 29.62
C TYR A 195 -0.87 1.94 29.71
N ALA A 196 -1.51 1.56 28.60
CA ALA A 196 -2.92 1.24 28.57
C ALA A 196 -3.28 0.05 29.46
N PHE A 197 -2.40 -0.97 29.56
CA PHE A 197 -2.59 -2.11 30.45
C PHE A 197 -2.44 -1.71 31.93
N ASN A 198 -1.42 -0.93 32.26
CA ASN A 198 -1.13 -0.52 33.63
C ASN A 198 -2.18 0.45 34.20
N THR A 199 -2.80 1.27 33.35
CA THR A 199 -3.85 2.23 33.75
C THR A 199 -5.27 1.68 33.66
N GLY A 200 -5.42 0.43 33.13
CA GLY A 200 -6.74 -0.17 32.93
C GLY A 200 -7.56 0.47 31.82
N MET A 201 -6.89 1.14 30.85
CA MET A 201 -7.56 1.73 29.68
C MET A 201 -8.31 0.66 28.88
N THR A 202 -9.55 0.95 28.50
CA THR A 202 -10.36 0.04 27.69
C THR A 202 -9.93 0.09 26.22
N PHE A 203 -10.02 -1.07 25.53
CA PHE A 203 -9.73 -1.21 24.11
C PHE A 203 -11.01 -1.36 23.31
N PHE A 204 -11.04 -0.83 22.11
CA PHE A 204 -12.24 -0.75 21.30
C PHE A 204 -12.78 -2.12 20.88
N ASP A 205 -14.08 -2.34 21.05
CA ASP A 205 -14.79 -3.50 20.51
C ASP A 205 -15.50 -3.13 19.21
N LEU A 206 -14.96 -3.58 18.09
CA LEU A 206 -15.50 -3.30 16.75
C LEU A 206 -16.94 -3.76 16.53
N ARG A 207 -17.44 -4.74 17.30
CA ARG A 207 -18.83 -5.20 17.17
C ARG A 207 -19.78 -4.44 18.07
N GLN A 208 -19.32 -4.11 19.28
CA GLN A 208 -20.15 -3.42 20.27
C GLN A 208 -20.01 -1.90 20.16
N GLN A 209 -18.99 -1.42 19.41
CA GLN A 209 -18.69 0.01 19.24
C GLN A 209 -18.51 0.70 20.59
N HIS A 210 -17.64 0.14 21.43
CA HIS A 210 -17.39 0.56 22.80
C HIS A 210 -15.92 0.35 23.18
N GLY A 211 -15.38 1.22 24.03
CA GLY A 211 -13.99 1.19 24.50
C GLY A 211 -13.14 2.34 23.96
N LEU A 212 -12.19 2.81 24.76
CA LEU A 212 -11.51 4.08 24.59
C LEU A 212 -10.43 4.06 23.48
N LEU A 213 -9.44 3.14 23.59
CA LEU A 213 -8.29 3.12 22.67
C LEU A 213 -8.64 2.34 21.41
N ARG A 214 -8.60 3.01 20.23
CA ARG A 214 -9.15 2.50 19.01
C ARG A 214 -8.13 2.17 17.93
N ASP A 215 -7.24 3.12 17.59
CA ASP A 215 -6.25 2.94 16.53
C ASP A 215 -5.01 3.80 16.77
N ILE A 216 -3.87 3.42 16.20
CA ILE A 216 -2.62 4.17 16.29
C ILE A 216 -1.98 4.21 14.92
N MET A 217 -1.71 5.41 14.41
CA MET A 217 -0.88 5.61 13.22
C MET A 217 0.48 6.15 13.65
N ILE A 218 1.54 5.53 13.17
CA ILE A 218 2.92 5.99 13.39
C ILE A 218 3.56 6.22 12.03
N SER A 219 4.12 7.41 11.84
CA SER A 219 4.84 7.78 10.62
C SER A 219 6.18 8.40 10.96
N ASN A 220 7.16 8.21 10.11
CA ASN A 220 8.43 8.93 10.16
C ASN A 220 8.78 9.46 8.75
N SER A 221 9.76 10.33 8.69
CA SER A 221 10.23 10.90 7.44
C SER A 221 11.75 10.75 7.29
N ASN A 222 12.25 10.94 6.08
CA ASN A 222 13.69 10.95 5.81
C ASN A 222 14.41 12.20 6.36
N THR A 223 13.67 13.17 6.90
CA THR A 223 14.22 14.32 7.65
C THR A 223 14.44 13.99 9.13
N GLY A 224 14.04 12.80 9.59
CA GLY A 224 14.15 12.35 10.98
C GLY A 224 12.99 12.80 11.88
N GLU A 225 11.92 13.36 11.31
CA GLU A 225 10.71 13.73 12.04
C GLU A 225 9.79 12.52 12.24
N TRP A 226 9.07 12.51 13.37
CA TRP A 226 8.12 11.46 13.73
C TRP A 226 6.75 12.04 14.02
N MET A 227 5.73 11.38 13.49
CA MET A 227 4.32 11.74 13.71
C MET A 227 3.57 10.53 14.28
N VAL A 228 2.80 10.78 15.34
CA VAL A 228 1.91 9.78 15.95
C VAL A 228 0.52 10.38 16.05
N LEU A 229 -0.46 9.64 15.51
CA LEU A 229 -1.89 9.93 15.67
C LEU A 229 -2.52 8.79 16.46
N VAL A 230 -3.19 9.13 17.57
CA VAL A 230 -3.97 8.17 18.36
C VAL A 230 -5.47 8.44 18.16
N GLN A 231 -6.20 7.41 17.77
CA GLN A 231 -7.65 7.47 17.67
C GLN A 231 -8.28 6.92 18.95
N PHE A 232 -9.12 7.72 19.54
CA PHE A 232 -9.94 7.36 20.70
C PHE A 232 -11.42 7.25 20.33
N HIS A 233 -12.20 6.70 21.24
CA HIS A 233 -13.65 6.71 21.19
C HIS A 233 -14.15 6.99 22.61
N TYR A 234 -14.67 8.20 22.82
CA TYR A 234 -15.11 8.65 24.15
C TYR A 234 -16.55 8.20 24.39
N ASP A 235 -16.76 7.25 25.28
CA ASP A 235 -18.10 6.74 25.64
C ASP A 235 -18.36 6.66 27.13
N GLU A 236 -17.33 6.92 27.97
CA GLU A 236 -17.44 6.96 29.42
C GLU A 236 -16.97 8.30 30.00
N GLU A 237 -17.50 8.65 31.18
CA GLU A 237 -17.01 9.81 31.93
C GLU A 237 -15.52 9.64 32.27
N GLY A 238 -14.72 10.68 32.06
CA GLY A 238 -13.26 10.66 32.25
C GLY A 238 -12.45 10.08 31.13
N ASP A 239 -13.05 9.68 29.99
CA ASP A 239 -12.32 9.17 28.85
C ASP A 239 -11.38 10.21 28.24
N HIS A 240 -11.80 11.46 28.19
CA HIS A 240 -10.93 12.53 27.67
C HIS A 240 -9.69 12.70 28.56
N GLU A 241 -9.82 12.69 29.88
CA GLU A 241 -8.70 12.80 30.82
C GLU A 241 -7.77 11.58 30.72
N ARG A 242 -8.33 10.37 30.55
CA ARG A 242 -7.56 9.13 30.32
C ARG A 242 -6.77 9.21 29.00
N ALA A 243 -7.41 9.72 27.95
CA ALA A 243 -6.76 9.93 26.65
C ALA A 243 -5.61 10.94 26.76
N LEU A 244 -5.83 12.10 27.41
CA LEU A 244 -4.78 13.09 27.64
C LEU A 244 -3.62 12.54 28.48
N GLY A 245 -3.90 11.66 29.45
CA GLY A 245 -2.86 10.96 30.23
C GLY A 245 -1.96 10.10 29.35
N LEU A 246 -2.51 9.35 28.38
CA LEU A 246 -1.74 8.60 27.42
C LEU A 246 -0.94 9.52 26.49
N MET A 247 -1.55 10.62 26.01
CA MET A 247 -0.85 11.58 25.14
C MET A 247 0.34 12.22 25.84
N GLN A 248 0.18 12.56 27.14
CA GLN A 248 1.27 13.11 27.95
C GLN A 248 2.40 12.07 28.15
N HIS A 249 2.05 10.81 28.43
CA HIS A 249 3.01 9.73 28.56
C HIS A 249 3.86 9.57 27.27
N ILE A 250 3.21 9.56 26.09
CA ILE A 250 3.90 9.48 24.81
C ILE A 250 4.83 10.70 24.62
N ALA A 251 4.36 11.90 24.94
CA ALA A 251 5.12 13.14 24.78
C ALA A 251 6.37 13.19 25.67
N ASP A 252 6.29 12.60 26.88
CA ASP A 252 7.41 12.58 27.84
C ASP A 252 8.43 11.49 27.54
N GLU A 253 7.97 10.30 27.09
CA GLU A 253 8.84 9.16 26.84
C GLU A 253 9.57 9.26 25.49
N PHE A 254 8.94 9.89 24.48
CA PHE A 254 9.48 9.97 23.12
C PHE A 254 9.69 11.41 22.66
N PRO A 255 10.81 12.05 23.05
CA PRO A 255 11.16 13.41 22.61
C PRO A 255 11.39 13.51 21.11
N GLU A 256 11.65 12.38 20.41
CA GLU A 256 11.83 12.29 18.98
C GLU A 256 10.54 12.63 18.19
N ILE A 257 9.36 12.50 18.82
CA ILE A 257 8.08 12.80 18.18
C ILE A 257 7.93 14.32 18.04
N THR A 258 7.90 14.77 16.79
CA THR A 258 7.76 16.19 16.39
C THR A 258 6.32 16.58 16.09
N SER A 259 5.44 15.59 15.93
CA SER A 259 4.02 15.75 15.60
C SER A 259 3.20 14.70 16.35
N LEU A 260 2.54 15.09 17.42
CA LEU A 260 1.70 14.21 18.24
C LEU A 260 0.27 14.71 18.22
N LEU A 261 -0.63 13.87 17.65
CA LEU A 261 -2.02 14.22 17.41
C LEU A 261 -2.96 13.16 18.00
N TYR A 262 -4.19 13.56 18.23
CA TYR A 262 -5.26 12.63 18.57
C TYR A 262 -6.60 13.07 17.98
N VAL A 263 -7.55 12.14 17.99
CA VAL A 263 -8.92 12.37 17.52
C VAL A 263 -9.89 11.48 18.28
N ASP A 264 -11.08 12.04 18.61
CA ASP A 264 -12.23 11.24 18.98
C ASP A 264 -12.99 10.79 17.72
N ASN A 265 -12.95 9.49 17.44
CA ASN A 265 -13.60 8.89 16.28
C ASN A 265 -14.84 8.10 16.71
N GLN A 266 -16.01 8.76 16.65
CA GLN A 266 -17.32 8.19 16.99
C GLN A 266 -17.96 7.39 15.82
N LYS A 267 -17.25 7.20 14.69
CA LYS A 267 -17.77 6.54 13.50
C LYS A 267 -17.71 5.01 13.66
N CYS A 268 -18.54 4.29 12.89
CA CYS A 268 -18.52 2.83 12.86
C CYS A 268 -17.29 2.24 12.10
N ASN A 269 -16.46 3.07 11.47
CA ASN A 269 -15.25 2.68 10.75
C ASN A 269 -14.03 3.46 11.25
N ASP A 270 -12.83 3.01 10.89
CA ASP A 270 -11.56 3.58 11.37
C ASP A 270 -11.08 4.79 10.54
N THR A 271 -11.85 5.23 9.53
CA THR A 271 -11.48 6.39 8.72
C THR A 271 -11.59 7.69 9.52
N PHE A 272 -10.61 8.57 9.39
CA PHE A 272 -10.55 9.86 10.11
C PHE A 272 -10.36 11.06 9.17
N GLY A 273 -10.40 10.86 7.85
CA GLY A 273 -10.17 11.91 6.84
C GLY A 273 -11.11 13.12 6.97
N ASP A 274 -12.34 12.88 7.39
CA ASP A 274 -13.41 13.87 7.59
C ASP A 274 -13.53 14.40 9.04
N LEU A 275 -12.62 14.00 9.94
CA LEU A 275 -12.63 14.41 11.36
C LEU A 275 -11.61 15.51 11.61
N ASP A 276 -11.90 16.39 12.57
CA ASP A 276 -10.95 17.40 13.05
C ASP A 276 -9.93 16.76 14.00
N LEU A 277 -8.66 16.87 13.65
CA LEU A 277 -7.57 16.33 14.44
C LEU A 277 -7.04 17.39 15.41
N THR A 278 -6.76 16.98 16.64
CA THR A 278 -6.20 17.86 17.67
C THR A 278 -4.69 17.62 17.77
N VAL A 279 -3.90 18.69 17.63
CA VAL A 279 -2.46 18.64 17.91
C VAL A 279 -2.23 18.73 19.41
N PHE A 280 -1.63 17.69 19.98
CA PHE A 280 -1.26 17.67 21.40
C PHE A 280 0.12 18.29 21.63
N LYS A 281 1.10 17.97 20.74
CA LYS A 281 2.47 18.49 20.82
C LYS A 281 3.04 18.68 19.42
N GLY A 282 3.74 19.77 19.19
CA GLY A 282 4.51 20.05 17.98
C GLY A 282 3.66 20.49 16.80
N ASN A 283 3.87 19.91 15.63
CA ASN A 283 3.23 20.30 14.38
C ASN A 283 2.06 19.36 14.02
N ASP A 284 1.23 19.80 13.05
CA ASP A 284 0.17 18.96 12.44
C ASP A 284 0.70 18.08 11.29
N HIS A 285 2.01 18.08 11.03
CA HIS A 285 2.65 17.42 9.89
C HIS A 285 4.11 17.10 10.15
N ILE A 286 4.69 16.31 9.26
CA ILE A 286 6.12 16.09 9.09
C ILE A 286 6.54 16.47 7.67
N PHE A 287 7.85 16.60 7.41
CA PHE A 287 8.37 16.87 6.09
C PHE A 287 9.15 15.69 5.53
N GLU A 288 8.87 15.35 4.28
CA GLU A 288 9.71 14.46 3.46
C GLU A 288 10.54 15.30 2.47
N THR A 289 11.69 14.79 2.08
CA THR A 289 12.55 15.47 1.07
C THR A 289 12.86 14.55 -0.11
N MET A 290 12.92 15.11 -1.31
CA MET A 290 13.27 14.40 -2.53
C MET A 290 13.98 15.37 -3.50
N GLU A 291 15.24 15.10 -3.86
CA GLU A 291 16.08 15.99 -4.71
C GLU A 291 16.05 17.47 -4.32
N GLY A 292 16.07 17.76 -3.03
CA GLY A 292 16.02 19.12 -2.49
C GLY A 292 14.63 19.75 -2.47
N LEU A 293 13.60 19.05 -2.95
CA LEU A 293 12.20 19.42 -2.73
C LEU A 293 11.76 18.96 -1.34
N ARG A 294 10.92 19.77 -0.69
CA ARG A 294 10.28 19.44 0.59
C ARG A 294 8.79 19.24 0.38
N PHE A 295 8.26 18.20 0.99
CA PHE A 295 6.84 17.86 0.92
C PHE A 295 6.26 17.82 2.33
N LYS A 296 5.25 18.64 2.58
CA LYS A 296 4.45 18.59 3.78
C LYS A 296 3.57 17.33 3.73
N VAL A 297 3.68 16.49 4.76
CA VAL A 297 2.90 15.25 4.88
C VAL A 297 2.13 15.28 6.19
N GLY A 298 0.84 15.51 6.10
CA GLY A 298 -0.07 15.44 7.23
C GLY A 298 -0.58 14.01 7.47
N PRO A 299 -1.28 13.75 8.56
CA PRO A 299 -1.84 12.43 8.87
C PRO A 299 -2.87 11.96 7.84
N LYS A 300 -3.59 12.89 7.20
CA LYS A 300 -4.58 12.63 6.15
C LYS A 300 -3.98 12.55 4.76
N SER A 301 -2.75 13.03 4.56
CA SER A 301 -2.09 13.07 3.26
C SER A 301 -1.64 11.67 2.84
N PHE A 302 -1.84 11.34 1.56
CA PHE A 302 -1.18 10.19 0.97
C PHE A 302 0.24 10.56 0.55
N TYR A 303 1.21 9.78 1.00
CA TYR A 303 2.59 9.80 0.53
C TYR A 303 3.07 8.37 0.41
N GLN A 304 3.94 8.07 -0.57
CA GLN A 304 4.45 6.71 -0.78
C GLN A 304 5.18 6.20 0.46
N THR A 305 4.79 5.01 0.93
CA THR A 305 5.26 4.50 2.23
C THR A 305 6.66 3.87 2.21
N ASN A 306 7.38 3.96 1.10
CA ASN A 306 8.80 3.68 0.95
C ASN A 306 9.44 4.85 0.21
N THR A 307 9.94 5.83 0.95
CA THR A 307 10.45 7.10 0.41
C THR A 307 11.63 6.90 -0.54
N ASP A 308 12.59 6.03 -0.17
CA ASP A 308 13.77 5.77 -0.99
C ASP A 308 13.36 5.19 -2.36
N GLN A 309 12.41 4.28 -2.36
CA GLN A 309 11.95 3.63 -3.59
C GLN A 309 10.96 4.49 -4.38
N ALA A 310 10.21 5.38 -3.72
CA ALA A 310 9.37 6.38 -4.39
C ALA A 310 10.20 7.31 -5.27
N TYR A 311 11.38 7.71 -4.80
CA TYR A 311 12.33 8.49 -5.61
C TYR A 311 12.71 7.76 -6.90
N HIS A 312 13.01 6.46 -6.83
CA HIS A 312 13.33 5.66 -8.01
C HIS A 312 12.13 5.53 -8.95
N LEU A 313 10.93 5.28 -8.40
CA LEU A 313 9.69 5.21 -9.18
C LEU A 313 9.42 6.50 -9.95
N TYR A 314 9.50 7.64 -9.27
CA TYR A 314 9.26 8.95 -9.89
C TYR A 314 10.40 9.36 -10.85
N SER A 315 11.63 8.93 -10.58
CA SER A 315 12.74 9.12 -11.51
C SER A 315 12.52 8.38 -12.83
N VAL A 316 11.97 7.16 -12.80
CA VAL A 316 11.56 6.44 -14.01
C VAL A 316 10.42 7.16 -14.71
N ALA A 317 9.40 7.63 -13.98
CA ALA A 317 8.29 8.39 -14.58
C ALA A 317 8.81 9.66 -15.28
N ARG A 318 9.71 10.42 -14.65
CA ARG A 318 10.35 11.62 -15.23
C ARG A 318 11.23 11.27 -16.44
N GLU A 319 12.00 10.18 -16.37
CA GLU A 319 12.78 9.69 -17.52
C GLU A 319 11.88 9.37 -18.71
N PHE A 320 10.78 8.64 -18.47
CA PHE A 320 9.85 8.26 -19.53
C PHE A 320 9.07 9.47 -20.08
N ALA A 321 8.82 10.49 -19.26
CA ALA A 321 8.20 11.73 -19.72
C ALA A 321 9.08 12.51 -20.71
N GLN A 322 10.42 12.36 -20.68
CA GLN A 322 11.37 12.99 -21.61
C GLN A 322 11.15 14.49 -21.76
N LEU A 323 11.03 15.19 -20.64
CA LEU A 323 10.73 16.63 -20.60
C LEU A 323 11.95 17.47 -20.95
N THR A 324 11.75 18.51 -21.78
CA THR A 324 12.78 19.45 -22.24
C THR A 324 12.65 20.87 -21.71
N GLY A 325 11.58 21.14 -20.92
CA GLY A 325 11.24 22.47 -20.41
C GLY A 325 10.15 23.19 -21.24
N ASN A 326 9.71 22.58 -22.34
CA ASN A 326 8.73 23.20 -23.24
C ASN A 326 7.33 22.57 -23.13
N GLU A 327 7.23 21.42 -22.50
CA GLU A 327 5.99 20.62 -22.50
C GLU A 327 4.97 21.15 -21.49
N MET A 328 3.69 21.08 -21.92
CA MET A 328 2.54 21.09 -21.04
C MET A 328 2.33 19.67 -20.52
N VAL A 329 2.42 19.48 -19.22
CA VAL A 329 2.27 18.18 -18.56
C VAL A 329 0.95 18.16 -17.79
N TYR A 330 0.17 17.09 -17.92
CA TYR A 330 -0.95 16.82 -17.04
C TYR A 330 -0.55 15.66 -16.10
N ASP A 331 -0.70 15.88 -14.78
CA ASP A 331 -0.49 14.88 -13.73
C ASP A 331 -1.87 14.47 -13.18
N LEU A 332 -2.35 13.33 -13.65
CA LEU A 332 -3.67 12.80 -13.31
C LEU A 332 -3.57 11.92 -12.06
N TYR A 333 -4.50 12.12 -11.13
CA TYR A 333 -4.46 11.54 -9.76
C TYR A 333 -3.25 12.06 -8.98
N THR A 334 -3.07 13.39 -9.00
CA THR A 334 -1.84 14.05 -8.53
C THR A 334 -1.59 13.93 -7.01
N GLY A 335 -2.62 13.56 -6.23
CA GLY A 335 -2.56 13.50 -4.77
C GLY A 335 -2.10 14.83 -4.17
N THR A 336 -1.10 14.80 -3.31
CA THR A 336 -0.48 16.00 -2.72
C THR A 336 0.53 16.70 -3.64
N GLY A 337 0.43 16.45 -4.95
CA GLY A 337 1.25 17.07 -5.97
C GLY A 337 2.70 16.59 -6.01
N THR A 338 3.00 15.40 -5.52
CA THR A 338 4.39 14.92 -5.42
C THR A 338 5.03 14.77 -6.79
N ILE A 339 4.39 14.05 -7.73
CA ILE A 339 4.90 13.87 -9.10
C ILE A 339 4.90 15.22 -9.84
N ALA A 340 3.80 15.99 -9.75
CA ALA A 340 3.70 17.30 -10.39
C ALA A 340 4.88 18.21 -10.01
N ASN A 341 5.15 18.36 -8.71
CA ASN A 341 6.26 19.18 -8.23
C ASN A 341 7.63 18.60 -8.61
N PHE A 342 7.79 17.27 -8.60
CA PHE A 342 9.02 16.59 -8.95
C PHE A 342 9.42 16.80 -10.41
N VAL A 343 8.45 16.91 -11.34
CA VAL A 343 8.71 17.12 -12.76
C VAL A 343 8.65 18.59 -13.19
N ALA A 344 8.11 19.49 -12.35
CA ALA A 344 7.82 20.88 -12.70
C ALA A 344 9.04 21.64 -13.23
N ARG A 345 10.24 21.39 -12.67
CA ARG A 345 11.50 22.03 -13.11
C ARG A 345 11.88 21.71 -14.56
N ASN A 346 11.35 20.61 -15.10
CA ASN A 346 11.63 20.11 -16.44
C ASN A 346 10.48 20.37 -17.43
N ALA A 347 9.40 21.04 -17.00
CA ALA A 347 8.20 21.31 -17.80
C ALA A 347 7.96 22.81 -17.95
N ARG A 348 7.29 23.22 -19.02
CA ARG A 348 6.78 24.59 -19.18
C ARG A 348 5.68 24.88 -18.16
N GLN A 349 4.75 23.94 -17.99
CA GLN A 349 3.68 24.01 -17.02
C GLN A 349 3.21 22.60 -16.67
N VAL A 350 2.78 22.40 -15.42
CA VAL A 350 2.15 21.16 -14.95
C VAL A 350 0.74 21.48 -14.46
N VAL A 351 -0.23 20.70 -14.89
CA VAL A 351 -1.63 20.74 -14.43
C VAL A 351 -1.90 19.45 -13.68
N GLY A 352 -2.14 19.55 -12.37
CA GLY A 352 -2.49 18.42 -11.50
C GLY A 352 -4.01 18.35 -11.27
N ILE A 353 -4.59 17.15 -11.35
CA ILE A 353 -6.02 16.92 -11.08
C ILE A 353 -6.14 15.80 -10.03
N GLU A 354 -6.95 16.03 -9.00
CA GLU A 354 -7.18 15.12 -7.89
C GLU A 354 -8.62 15.19 -7.39
N TYR A 355 -9.18 14.05 -6.98
CA TYR A 355 -10.54 13.96 -6.46
C TYR A 355 -10.70 14.63 -5.08
N VAL A 356 -9.68 14.51 -4.20
CA VAL A 356 -9.72 14.94 -2.81
C VAL A 356 -9.30 16.41 -2.69
N PRO A 357 -10.21 17.33 -2.31
CA PRO A 357 -9.89 18.78 -2.22
C PRO A 357 -8.76 19.09 -1.27
N GLU A 358 -8.67 18.41 -0.11
CA GLU A 358 -7.62 18.61 0.89
C GLU A 358 -6.24 18.25 0.34
N ALA A 359 -6.14 17.22 -0.50
CA ALA A 359 -4.90 16.86 -1.18
C ALA A 359 -4.44 17.94 -2.17
N ILE A 360 -5.39 18.60 -2.83
CA ILE A 360 -5.11 19.76 -3.72
C ILE A 360 -4.57 20.94 -2.92
N GLU A 361 -5.11 21.23 -1.75
CA GLU A 361 -4.54 22.27 -0.88
C GLU A 361 -3.12 21.93 -0.44
N ASP A 362 -2.87 20.68 -0.04
CA ASP A 362 -1.51 20.21 0.25
C ASP A 362 -0.59 20.33 -0.98
N ALA A 363 -1.07 20.04 -2.20
CA ALA A 363 -0.29 20.17 -3.43
C ALA A 363 0.12 21.63 -3.71
N LYS A 364 -0.77 22.59 -3.47
CA LYS A 364 -0.47 24.03 -3.58
C LYS A 364 0.57 24.45 -2.55
N VAL A 365 0.38 24.05 -1.29
CA VAL A 365 1.35 24.31 -0.20
C VAL A 365 2.72 23.73 -0.55
N ASN A 366 2.78 22.52 -1.11
CA ASN A 366 4.01 21.88 -1.53
C ASN A 366 4.69 22.63 -2.68
N SER A 367 3.95 23.21 -3.62
CA SER A 367 4.51 24.07 -4.66
C SER A 367 5.10 25.35 -4.07
N ASP A 368 4.36 26.02 -3.17
CA ASP A 368 4.77 27.26 -2.53
C ASP A 368 6.05 27.08 -1.69
N ILE A 369 6.11 26.03 -0.87
CA ILE A 369 7.31 25.70 -0.05
C ILE A 369 8.55 25.53 -0.93
N ASN A 370 8.40 25.01 -2.14
CA ASN A 370 9.48 24.75 -3.08
C ASN A 370 9.74 25.88 -4.08
N GLY A 371 8.97 27.00 -4.00
CA GLY A 371 9.07 28.11 -4.93
C GLY A 371 8.75 27.74 -6.38
N ILE A 372 7.83 26.76 -6.58
CA ILE A 372 7.42 26.28 -7.89
C ILE A 372 6.21 27.08 -8.34
N GLY A 373 6.36 27.90 -9.39
CA GLY A 373 5.30 28.79 -9.89
C GLY A 373 4.61 28.31 -11.17
N ASN A 374 5.03 27.18 -11.73
CA ASN A 374 4.50 26.66 -13.00
C ASN A 374 3.59 25.43 -12.84
N THR A 375 3.06 25.22 -11.64
CA THR A 375 2.05 24.19 -11.34
C THR A 375 0.67 24.84 -11.16
N LYS A 376 -0.38 24.14 -11.58
CA LYS A 376 -1.78 24.50 -11.29
C LYS A 376 -2.52 23.23 -10.87
N PHE A 377 -3.36 23.32 -9.84
CA PHE A 377 -4.06 22.16 -9.28
C PHE A 377 -5.58 22.38 -9.23
N TYR A 378 -6.34 21.32 -9.58
CA TYR A 378 -7.78 21.32 -9.68
C TYR A 378 -8.37 20.13 -8.94
N ALA A 379 -9.36 20.40 -8.08
CA ALA A 379 -10.07 19.38 -7.30
C ALA A 379 -11.34 18.92 -8.03
N GLY A 380 -11.54 17.63 -8.16
CA GLY A 380 -12.77 17.03 -8.67
C GLY A 380 -12.56 15.63 -9.23
N ASP A 381 -13.68 14.96 -9.54
CA ASP A 381 -13.64 13.64 -10.17
C ASP A 381 -13.00 13.75 -11.56
N MET A 382 -12.02 12.91 -11.81
CA MET A 382 -11.23 12.92 -13.04
C MET A 382 -12.09 12.90 -14.31
N LYS A 383 -13.15 12.08 -14.30
CA LYS A 383 -14.09 11.97 -15.45
C LYS A 383 -14.91 13.24 -15.68
N ASP A 384 -15.14 14.05 -14.63
CA ASP A 384 -15.96 15.25 -14.70
C ASP A 384 -15.11 16.52 -14.98
N ILE A 385 -13.84 16.52 -14.50
CA ILE A 385 -12.92 17.65 -14.69
C ILE A 385 -12.17 17.55 -16.02
N LEU A 386 -11.61 16.38 -16.36
CA LEU A 386 -10.82 16.22 -17.57
C LEU A 386 -11.75 16.13 -18.80
N THR A 387 -12.22 17.28 -19.27
CA THR A 387 -13.10 17.42 -20.45
C THR A 387 -12.39 18.13 -21.60
N ASP A 388 -12.98 18.11 -22.79
CA ASP A 388 -12.44 18.81 -23.95
C ASP A 388 -12.42 20.33 -23.70
N GLU A 389 -13.41 20.87 -22.96
CA GLU A 389 -13.48 22.27 -22.55
C GLU A 389 -12.36 22.61 -21.57
N PHE A 390 -12.08 21.74 -20.59
CA PHE A 390 -10.99 21.93 -19.65
C PHE A 390 -9.64 21.99 -20.39
N ILE A 391 -9.42 21.10 -21.35
CA ILE A 391 -8.20 21.07 -22.16
C ILE A 391 -8.11 22.34 -23.03
N ALA A 392 -9.21 22.81 -23.60
CA ALA A 392 -9.22 24.04 -24.39
C ALA A 392 -8.88 25.28 -23.53
N GLU A 393 -9.34 25.32 -22.28
CA GLU A 393 -9.07 26.43 -21.35
C GLU A 393 -7.64 26.40 -20.79
N HIS A 394 -7.12 25.22 -20.44
CA HIS A 394 -5.85 25.09 -19.72
C HIS A 394 -4.67 24.72 -20.62
N GLY A 395 -4.92 24.34 -21.85
CA GLY A 395 -3.92 24.00 -22.87
C GLY A 395 -3.79 22.50 -23.11
N GLN A 396 -3.54 22.16 -24.36
CA GLN A 396 -3.34 20.78 -24.82
C GLN A 396 -2.12 20.16 -24.11
N PRO A 397 -2.25 18.99 -23.46
CA PRO A 397 -1.09 18.31 -22.90
C PRO A 397 -0.19 17.72 -23.99
N ASP A 398 1.12 17.96 -23.86
CA ASP A 398 2.15 17.28 -24.63
C ASP A 398 2.47 15.91 -24.01
N VAL A 399 2.40 15.84 -22.67
CA VAL A 399 2.65 14.64 -21.88
C VAL A 399 1.59 14.49 -20.80
N ILE A 400 1.07 13.28 -20.63
CA ILE A 400 0.25 12.91 -19.48
C ILE A 400 1.02 11.92 -18.61
N ILE A 401 1.13 12.21 -17.32
CA ILE A 401 1.57 11.26 -16.28
C ILE A 401 0.32 10.86 -15.50
N THR A 402 0.12 9.59 -15.25
CA THR A 402 -1.06 9.10 -14.53
C THR A 402 -0.67 8.01 -13.53
N ASP A 403 -1.14 8.14 -12.28
CA ASP A 403 -0.95 7.15 -11.20
C ASP A 403 -2.31 6.84 -10.55
N PRO A 404 -3.20 6.12 -11.27
CA PRO A 404 -4.57 5.88 -10.81
C PRO A 404 -4.61 4.87 -9.65
N PRO A 405 -5.75 4.81 -8.92
CA PRO A 405 -5.97 3.83 -7.87
C PRO A 405 -5.94 2.39 -8.42
N ARG A 406 -5.93 1.39 -7.53
CA ARG A 406 -5.85 -0.05 -7.87
C ARG A 406 -6.89 -0.53 -8.89
N ALA A 407 -8.01 0.16 -9.03
CA ALA A 407 -9.05 -0.15 -10.01
C ALA A 407 -8.64 0.20 -11.46
N GLY A 408 -7.56 0.97 -11.65
CA GLY A 408 -7.18 1.57 -12.92
C GLY A 408 -8.01 2.81 -13.24
N MET A 409 -7.91 3.29 -14.47
CA MET A 409 -8.67 4.46 -14.93
C MET A 409 -10.13 4.09 -15.28
N HIS A 410 -11.02 5.06 -15.12
CA HIS A 410 -12.37 4.96 -15.66
C HIS A 410 -12.31 5.01 -17.20
N PRO A 411 -13.17 4.26 -17.92
CA PRO A 411 -13.15 4.29 -19.40
C PRO A 411 -13.29 5.71 -19.99
N ASP A 412 -14.12 6.57 -19.42
CA ASP A 412 -14.31 7.96 -19.88
C ASP A 412 -13.02 8.78 -19.77
N VAL A 413 -12.20 8.52 -18.75
CA VAL A 413 -10.88 9.16 -18.61
C VAL A 413 -9.94 8.69 -19.71
N VAL A 414 -9.91 7.38 -19.98
CA VAL A 414 -9.14 6.82 -21.10
C VAL A 414 -9.56 7.43 -22.42
N ASP A 415 -10.87 7.54 -22.68
CA ASP A 415 -11.42 8.15 -23.90
C ASP A 415 -11.00 9.62 -24.02
N THR A 416 -11.02 10.39 -22.94
CA THR A 416 -10.56 11.79 -22.97
C THR A 416 -9.06 11.89 -23.24
N ILE A 417 -8.23 11.05 -22.62
CA ILE A 417 -6.80 10.97 -22.92
C ILE A 417 -6.58 10.68 -24.42
N LEU A 418 -7.34 9.74 -24.98
CA LEU A 418 -7.25 9.38 -26.40
C LEU A 418 -7.71 10.53 -27.34
N ARG A 419 -8.66 11.39 -26.91
CA ARG A 419 -9.05 12.60 -27.66
C ARG A 419 -8.01 13.70 -27.50
N ALA A 420 -7.51 13.91 -26.28
CA ALA A 420 -6.44 14.86 -26.02
C ALA A 420 -5.17 14.56 -26.83
N TYR A 421 -4.92 13.29 -27.11
CA TYR A 421 -3.87 12.82 -27.98
C TYR A 421 -2.49 13.40 -27.66
N PRO A 422 -1.98 13.29 -26.40
CA PRO A 422 -0.65 13.75 -26.04
C PRO A 422 0.44 12.95 -26.78
N ASP A 423 1.63 13.51 -26.92
CA ASP A 423 2.75 12.82 -27.58
C ASP A 423 3.22 11.59 -26.80
N ARG A 424 3.16 11.67 -25.47
CA ARG A 424 3.55 10.59 -24.55
C ARG A 424 2.56 10.47 -23.39
N ILE A 425 2.37 9.23 -22.95
CA ILE A 425 1.65 8.91 -21.70
C ILE A 425 2.60 8.06 -20.85
N VAL A 426 2.82 8.50 -19.61
CA VAL A 426 3.55 7.74 -18.59
C VAL A 426 2.54 7.20 -17.60
N TYR A 427 2.36 5.90 -17.60
CA TYR A 427 1.38 5.23 -16.74
C TYR A 427 2.08 4.49 -15.60
N VAL A 428 2.02 5.04 -14.38
CA VAL A 428 2.44 4.40 -13.13
C VAL A 428 1.27 3.59 -12.58
N SER A 429 1.51 2.38 -12.09
CA SER A 429 0.42 1.55 -11.56
C SER A 429 0.89 0.56 -10.50
N CYS A 430 0.16 0.50 -9.40
CA CYS A 430 0.32 -0.54 -8.36
C CYS A 430 -0.42 -1.85 -8.69
N ASN A 431 -1.11 -1.93 -9.84
CA ASN A 431 -1.84 -3.11 -10.29
C ASN A 431 -1.65 -3.36 -11.79
N PRO A 432 -0.65 -4.16 -12.19
CA PRO A 432 -0.38 -4.43 -13.60
C PRO A 432 -1.55 -5.08 -14.37
N ALA A 433 -2.51 -5.72 -13.68
CA ALA A 433 -3.68 -6.31 -14.34
C ALA A 433 -4.66 -5.25 -14.84
N THR A 434 -4.96 -4.23 -14.03
CA THR A 434 -5.80 -3.10 -14.45
C THR A 434 -5.07 -2.20 -15.43
N GLN A 435 -3.77 -1.99 -15.23
CA GLN A 435 -2.93 -1.30 -16.22
C GLN A 435 -3.00 -2.00 -17.59
N ALA A 436 -2.86 -3.32 -17.63
CA ALA A 436 -2.95 -4.10 -18.87
C ALA A 436 -4.30 -3.93 -19.59
N ARG A 437 -5.42 -3.88 -18.85
CA ARG A 437 -6.75 -3.59 -19.38
C ARG A 437 -6.79 -2.20 -20.03
N ASP A 438 -6.26 -1.20 -19.35
CA ASP A 438 -6.27 0.17 -19.84
C ASP A 438 -5.34 0.35 -21.06
N LEU A 439 -4.19 -0.34 -21.08
CA LEU A 439 -3.29 -0.38 -22.24
C LEU A 439 -3.99 -0.96 -23.49
N GLN A 440 -4.81 -1.99 -23.30
CA GLN A 440 -5.59 -2.57 -24.41
C GLN A 440 -6.56 -1.54 -25.02
N LEU A 441 -7.18 -0.70 -24.19
CA LEU A 441 -8.06 0.38 -24.68
C LEU A 441 -7.30 1.47 -25.44
N MET A 442 -6.03 1.67 -25.12
CA MET A 442 -5.18 2.69 -25.76
C MET A 442 -4.43 2.19 -27.01
N ASP A 443 -4.40 0.87 -27.26
CA ASP A 443 -3.53 0.25 -28.30
C ASP A 443 -3.85 0.72 -29.70
N GLU A 444 -5.07 1.21 -29.99
CA GLU A 444 -5.42 1.76 -31.30
C GLU A 444 -4.57 2.99 -31.66
N LYS A 445 -4.30 3.89 -30.70
CA LYS A 445 -3.59 5.15 -30.93
C LYS A 445 -2.15 5.16 -30.41
N TYR A 446 -1.84 4.32 -29.45
CA TYR A 446 -0.55 4.29 -28.75
C TYR A 446 0.08 2.91 -28.81
N LYS A 447 1.40 2.88 -28.78
CA LYS A 447 2.18 1.66 -28.55
C LYS A 447 2.98 1.76 -27.27
N VAL A 448 3.17 0.63 -26.60
CA VAL A 448 4.07 0.53 -25.46
C VAL A 448 5.51 0.63 -25.95
N ALA A 449 6.24 1.65 -25.50
CA ALA A 449 7.63 1.91 -25.88
C ALA A 449 8.64 1.44 -24.82
N ALA A 450 8.26 1.46 -23.53
CA ALA A 450 9.10 0.95 -22.44
C ALA A 450 8.23 0.43 -21.29
N VAL A 451 8.78 -0.53 -20.55
CA VAL A 451 8.17 -1.11 -19.34
C VAL A 451 9.24 -1.24 -18.27
N GLN A 452 8.99 -0.67 -17.09
CA GLN A 452 9.87 -0.74 -15.93
C GLN A 452 9.11 -1.17 -14.69
N PRO A 453 9.20 -2.45 -14.28
CA PRO A 453 8.71 -2.87 -12.97
C PRO A 453 9.60 -2.33 -11.84
N VAL A 454 8.98 -1.98 -10.71
CA VAL A 454 9.67 -1.44 -9.53
C VAL A 454 9.14 -2.14 -8.27
N ASP A 455 10.03 -2.64 -7.44
CA ASP A 455 9.66 -3.21 -6.15
C ASP A 455 9.62 -2.13 -5.05
N MET A 456 8.42 -1.64 -4.75
CA MET A 456 8.18 -0.72 -3.65
C MET A 456 8.08 -1.40 -2.29
N PHE A 457 7.71 -2.69 -2.25
CA PHE A 457 7.30 -3.38 -1.03
C PHE A 457 7.92 -4.77 -0.92
N PRO A 458 9.20 -4.88 -0.54
CA PRO A 458 9.84 -6.16 -0.25
C PRO A 458 9.02 -7.05 0.68
N HIS A 459 9.10 -8.35 0.51
CA HIS A 459 8.36 -9.39 1.26
C HIS A 459 6.84 -9.41 1.02
N THR A 460 6.32 -8.59 0.12
CA THR A 460 4.92 -8.58 -0.31
C THR A 460 4.80 -8.90 -1.80
N PRO A 461 3.64 -9.34 -2.30
CA PRO A 461 3.45 -9.58 -3.74
C PRO A 461 3.19 -8.29 -4.55
N HIS A 462 3.11 -7.14 -3.90
CA HIS A 462 2.85 -5.88 -4.58
C HIS A 462 4.04 -5.46 -5.42
N VAL A 463 3.75 -4.98 -6.62
CA VAL A 463 4.72 -4.45 -7.57
C VAL A 463 4.14 -3.21 -8.22
N GLU A 464 4.96 -2.17 -8.33
CA GLU A 464 4.67 -1.02 -9.16
C GLU A 464 5.21 -1.26 -10.58
N ASN A 465 4.57 -0.67 -11.56
CA ASN A 465 5.01 -0.77 -12.94
C ASN A 465 4.82 0.56 -13.67
N VAL A 466 5.87 1.04 -14.31
CA VAL A 466 5.82 2.25 -15.12
C VAL A 466 5.87 1.86 -16.59
N VAL A 467 4.90 2.34 -17.37
CA VAL A 467 4.81 2.11 -18.81
C VAL A 467 4.88 3.44 -19.54
N LEU A 468 5.75 3.50 -20.55
CA LEU A 468 5.76 4.59 -21.53
C LEU A 468 4.93 4.20 -22.76
N LEU A 469 3.95 5.02 -23.07
CA LEU A 469 3.17 4.94 -24.30
C LEU A 469 3.55 6.11 -25.23
N VAL A 470 3.75 5.81 -26.49
CA VAL A 470 4.01 6.80 -27.54
C VAL A 470 3.02 6.64 -28.69
N LYS A 471 2.71 7.74 -29.37
CA LYS A 471 1.81 7.73 -30.53
C LYS A 471 2.24 6.68 -31.55
N ARG A 472 1.27 5.98 -32.15
CA ARG A 472 1.50 5.20 -33.36
C ARG A 472 1.66 6.16 -34.53
N ASN A 473 2.70 5.99 -35.32
CA ASN A 473 2.83 6.66 -36.61
C ASN A 473 1.98 5.88 -37.61
N PHE A 474 0.92 6.50 -38.09
CA PHE A 474 0.07 6.00 -39.18
C PHE A 474 0.59 6.51 -40.52
#